data_cb5294bf635689f1103abcd352e98b3f
#
_entry.id   cb5294bf635689f1103abcd352e98b3f
#
_cell.length_a   1.000
_cell.length_b   1.000
_cell.length_c   1.000
_cell.angle_alpha   90.00
_cell.angle_beta   90.00
_cell.angle_gamma   90.00
#
_symmetry.space_group_name_H-M   'P 1'
#
loop_
_entity.id
_entity.type
_entity.pdbx_description
1 polymer ?
#
loop_
_entity_poly.entity_id
_entity_poly.type
_entity_poly.pdbx_seq_one_letter_code
_entity_poly.pdbx_strand_id
1 'polypeptide(L)'
;AKNVTIAEAAMLAGLVKSPSRLAPNRNPEGAEARAKIVLAAMQDAEFITAAQAKGSTGAPQYNVKPVGAGTVNYVADWVGEVLDDLVGQVDESIVVETTIDPKLQSFAEGAIIDELAAKSVRFNVTQGALVAMTPDGAVRAMVGGRNYAESQFNRAVTAKRQPGSAFKPFVYLTAVEAGLTPETIRLDAPLDIKGWRPENYTHEYFGSVTLTQALAMSLNTVA
;
A
#
# COMPACT_ATOMS: atom_id res chain seq x y z
N ALA A 1 -26.05 14.58 -2.87
CA ALA A 1 -26.05 15.70 -3.82
C ALA A 1 -27.14 16.77 -3.51
N LYS A 2 -28.32 16.38 -3.01
CA LYS A 2 -29.44 17.35 -2.81
C LYS A 2 -29.19 18.45 -1.78
N ASN A 3 -28.22 18.35 -0.90
CA ASN A 3 -27.93 19.29 0.19
C ASN A 3 -26.57 19.95 0.09
N VAL A 4 -25.93 19.91 -1.09
CA VAL A 4 -24.64 20.56 -1.32
C VAL A 4 -24.83 22.06 -1.47
N THR A 5 -24.10 22.85 -0.70
CA THR A 5 -24.08 24.30 -0.80
C THR A 5 -23.32 24.78 -2.04
N ILE A 6 -23.51 26.02 -2.47
CA ILE A 6 -22.77 26.62 -3.61
C ILE A 6 -21.25 26.57 -3.34
N ALA A 7 -20.83 26.88 -2.11
CA ALA A 7 -19.42 26.82 -1.71
C ALA A 7 -18.83 25.40 -1.81
N GLU A 8 -19.55 24.39 -1.33
CA GLU A 8 -19.14 22.99 -1.43
C GLU A 8 -19.12 22.49 -2.88
N ALA A 9 -20.11 22.87 -3.68
CA ALA A 9 -20.15 22.52 -5.10
C ALA A 9 -18.94 23.12 -5.86
N ALA A 10 -18.61 24.38 -5.61
CA ALA A 10 -17.47 25.06 -6.22
C ALA A 10 -16.14 24.40 -5.80
N MET A 11 -16.03 23.97 -4.55
CA MET A 11 -14.86 23.23 -4.04
C MET A 11 -14.73 21.89 -4.72
N LEU A 12 -15.80 21.08 -4.77
CA LEU A 12 -15.81 19.79 -5.43
C LEU A 12 -15.44 19.88 -6.91
N ALA A 13 -16.01 20.86 -7.64
CA ALA A 13 -15.65 21.12 -9.03
C ALA A 13 -14.19 21.58 -9.17
N GLY A 14 -13.67 22.33 -8.20
CA GLY A 14 -12.28 22.75 -8.15
C GLY A 14 -11.29 21.60 -8.01
N LEU A 15 -11.66 20.56 -7.27
CA LEU A 15 -10.83 19.37 -7.04
C LEU A 15 -10.54 18.58 -8.33
N VAL A 16 -11.46 18.55 -9.27
CA VAL A 16 -11.34 17.76 -10.52
C VAL A 16 -10.05 18.07 -11.28
N LYS A 17 -9.55 19.32 -11.19
CA LYS A 17 -8.32 19.74 -11.88
C LYS A 17 -7.06 19.06 -11.33
N SER A 18 -6.98 18.82 -10.04
CA SER A 18 -5.81 18.21 -9.38
C SER A 18 -6.22 17.72 -7.98
N PRO A 19 -6.87 16.55 -7.88
CA PRO A 19 -7.49 16.09 -6.63
C PRO A 19 -6.52 15.99 -5.46
N SER A 20 -5.32 15.45 -5.68
CA SER A 20 -4.33 15.26 -4.62
C SER A 20 -3.71 16.59 -4.14
N ARG A 21 -3.49 17.55 -5.06
CA ARG A 21 -2.84 18.83 -4.75
C ARG A 21 -3.81 19.85 -4.15
N LEU A 22 -5.08 19.78 -4.53
CA LEU A 22 -6.13 20.72 -4.14
C LEU A 22 -7.05 20.12 -3.05
N ALA A 23 -6.72 18.97 -2.49
CA ALA A 23 -7.48 18.37 -1.41
C ALA A 23 -7.54 19.32 -0.20
N PRO A 24 -8.74 19.74 0.26
CA PRO A 24 -8.89 20.77 1.30
C PRO A 24 -8.34 20.33 2.67
N ASN A 25 -8.22 19.03 2.92
CA ASN A 25 -7.59 18.48 4.10
C ASN A 25 -6.05 18.52 4.08
N ARG A 26 -5.44 18.74 2.91
CA ARG A 26 -3.98 18.81 2.72
C ARG A 26 -3.49 20.20 2.34
N ASN A 27 -4.27 20.92 1.57
CA ASN A 27 -3.95 22.24 1.05
C ASN A 27 -5.22 23.12 1.07
N PRO A 28 -5.69 23.56 2.25
CA PRO A 28 -6.91 24.34 2.38
C PRO A 28 -6.84 25.66 1.60
N GLU A 29 -5.69 26.34 1.61
CA GLU A 29 -5.51 27.61 0.90
C GLU A 29 -5.60 27.44 -0.63
N GLY A 30 -4.93 26.42 -1.18
CA GLY A 30 -4.99 26.10 -2.61
C GLY A 30 -6.38 25.65 -3.05
N ALA A 31 -7.06 24.89 -2.22
CA ALA A 31 -8.45 24.48 -2.46
C ALA A 31 -9.41 25.67 -2.48
N GLU A 32 -9.29 26.57 -1.50
CA GLU A 32 -10.11 27.80 -1.43
C GLU A 32 -9.84 28.73 -2.62
N ALA A 33 -8.56 28.96 -2.95
CA ALA A 33 -8.20 29.76 -4.12
C ALA A 33 -8.80 29.20 -5.41
N ARG A 34 -8.80 27.86 -5.55
CA ARG A 34 -9.41 27.20 -6.71
C ARG A 34 -10.93 27.28 -6.70
N ALA A 35 -11.59 27.13 -5.55
CA ALA A 35 -13.03 27.30 -5.42
C ALA A 35 -13.49 28.73 -5.80
N LYS A 36 -12.73 29.77 -5.44
CA LYS A 36 -13.01 31.16 -5.86
C LYS A 36 -13.01 31.31 -7.37
N ILE A 37 -12.09 30.66 -8.09
CA ILE A 37 -12.07 30.66 -9.56
C ILE A 37 -13.32 29.97 -10.13
N VAL A 38 -13.76 28.88 -9.52
CA VAL A 38 -14.99 28.16 -9.94
C VAL A 38 -16.23 29.06 -9.69
N LEU A 39 -16.32 29.70 -8.52
CA LEU A 39 -17.42 30.62 -8.20
C LEU A 39 -17.52 31.79 -9.20
N ALA A 40 -16.38 32.37 -9.59
CA ALA A 40 -16.32 33.39 -10.62
C ALA A 40 -16.85 32.88 -11.97
N ALA A 41 -16.38 31.70 -12.39
CA ALA A 41 -16.86 31.05 -13.62
C ALA A 41 -18.38 30.74 -13.59
N MET A 42 -18.90 30.31 -12.42
CA MET A 42 -20.33 30.06 -12.23
C MET A 42 -21.15 31.35 -12.32
N GLN A 43 -20.61 32.48 -11.82
CA GLN A 43 -21.23 33.78 -11.94
C GLN A 43 -21.20 34.28 -13.39
N ASP A 44 -20.07 34.18 -14.08
CA ASP A 44 -19.91 34.59 -15.48
C ASP A 44 -20.83 33.77 -16.41
N ALA A 45 -21.08 32.52 -16.07
CA ALA A 45 -22.02 31.66 -16.79
C ALA A 45 -23.48 31.79 -16.34
N GLU A 46 -23.80 32.79 -15.49
CA GLU A 46 -25.13 33.10 -14.97
C GLU A 46 -25.81 31.96 -14.17
N PHE A 47 -25.05 30.95 -13.71
CA PHE A 47 -25.57 29.90 -12.82
C PHE A 47 -25.83 30.38 -11.40
N ILE A 48 -25.13 31.41 -10.95
CA ILE A 48 -25.30 32.04 -9.65
C ILE A 48 -25.22 33.56 -9.77
N THR A 49 -25.88 34.27 -8.86
CA THR A 49 -25.79 35.74 -8.80
C THR A 49 -24.50 36.22 -8.13
N ALA A 50 -24.09 37.46 -8.35
CA ALA A 50 -22.94 38.09 -7.69
C ALA A 50 -23.08 38.07 -6.15
N ALA A 51 -24.29 38.21 -5.62
CA ALA A 51 -24.57 38.14 -4.19
C ALA A 51 -24.34 36.72 -3.65
N GLN A 52 -24.76 35.71 -4.39
CA GLN A 52 -24.54 34.30 -4.05
C GLN A 52 -23.05 33.91 -4.13
N ALA A 53 -22.33 34.35 -5.16
CA ALA A 53 -20.89 34.15 -5.29
C ALA A 53 -20.16 34.77 -4.10
N LYS A 54 -20.45 36.03 -3.74
CA LYS A 54 -19.83 36.71 -2.59
C LYS A 54 -20.17 36.05 -1.25
N GLY A 55 -21.41 35.60 -1.05
CA GLY A 55 -21.85 34.90 0.17
C GLY A 55 -21.25 33.49 0.31
N SER A 56 -20.70 32.92 -0.77
CA SER A 56 -20.10 31.60 -0.81
C SER A 56 -18.56 31.63 -0.74
N THR A 57 -17.94 32.81 -0.59
CA THR A 57 -16.48 33.00 -0.43
C THR A 57 -16.03 32.81 1.03
N GLY A 58 -16.32 31.73 1.65
CA GLY A 58 -15.74 31.33 2.94
C GLY A 58 -15.29 29.88 2.83
N ALA A 59 -14.21 29.52 3.50
CA ALA A 59 -13.86 28.09 3.59
C ALA A 59 -15.05 27.38 4.24
N PRO A 60 -15.76 26.49 3.51
CA PRO A 60 -16.76 25.67 4.16
C PRO A 60 -16.08 24.95 5.32
N GLN A 61 -16.68 24.95 6.49
CA GLN A 61 -16.16 24.16 7.59
C GLN A 61 -16.33 22.68 7.23
N TYR A 62 -15.30 22.16 6.55
CA TYR A 62 -15.27 20.73 6.25
C TYR A 62 -15.11 19.99 7.56
N ASN A 63 -16.18 19.38 8.01
CA ASN A 63 -16.10 18.25 8.92
C ASN A 63 -15.64 17.01 8.12
N VAL A 64 -14.54 17.17 7.36
CA VAL A 64 -13.81 16.03 6.85
C VAL A 64 -13.26 15.38 8.11
N LYS A 65 -13.99 14.41 8.65
CA LYS A 65 -13.33 13.43 9.52
C LYS A 65 -12.06 13.05 8.76
N PRO A 66 -10.86 13.24 9.31
CA PRO A 66 -9.67 12.76 8.65
C PRO A 66 -10.01 11.34 8.23
N VAL A 67 -9.85 11.02 6.95
CA VAL A 67 -9.84 9.64 6.51
C VAL A 67 -8.91 9.01 7.52
N GLY A 68 -9.45 8.18 8.41
CA GLY A 68 -8.73 7.78 9.61
C GLY A 68 -7.36 7.32 9.16
N ALA A 69 -6.31 7.67 9.89
CA ALA A 69 -4.95 7.23 9.61
C ALA A 69 -4.86 5.70 9.53
N GLY A 70 -5.99 5.04 9.78
CA GLY A 70 -6.19 3.60 9.75
C GLY A 70 -5.82 3.01 8.40
N THR A 71 -4.91 2.08 8.44
CA THR A 71 -4.40 1.39 7.25
C THR A 71 -5.43 0.42 6.66
N VAL A 72 -6.59 0.23 7.30
CA VAL A 72 -7.75 -0.50 6.74
C VAL A 72 -8.22 0.07 5.39
N ASN A 73 -7.93 1.35 5.13
CA ASN A 73 -8.24 1.97 3.85
C ASN A 73 -7.45 1.35 2.67
N TYR A 74 -6.27 0.78 2.92
CA TYR A 74 -5.55 0.02 1.89
C TYR A 74 -6.31 -1.24 1.48
N VAL A 75 -7.01 -1.86 2.42
CA VAL A 75 -7.88 -3.01 2.15
C VAL A 75 -9.09 -2.56 1.33
N ALA A 76 -9.73 -1.46 1.72
CA ALA A 76 -10.90 -0.93 1.02
C ALA A 76 -10.58 -0.55 -0.43
N ASP A 77 -9.45 0.13 -0.66
CA ASP A 77 -9.00 0.47 -2.02
C ASP A 77 -8.73 -0.80 -2.85
N TRP A 78 -7.99 -1.76 -2.27
CA TRP A 78 -7.68 -3.01 -2.97
C TRP A 78 -8.94 -3.81 -3.31
N VAL A 79 -9.88 -3.91 -2.38
CA VAL A 79 -11.18 -4.55 -2.64
C VAL A 79 -11.91 -3.82 -3.75
N GLY A 80 -11.92 -2.47 -3.75
CA GLY A 80 -12.52 -1.68 -4.82
C GLY A 80 -11.89 -1.94 -6.19
N GLU A 81 -10.55 -2.05 -6.24
CA GLU A 81 -9.81 -2.34 -7.49
C GLU A 81 -10.14 -3.73 -8.08
N VAL A 82 -10.33 -4.75 -7.22
CA VAL A 82 -10.61 -6.12 -7.69
C VAL A 82 -12.11 -6.42 -7.83
N LEU A 83 -12.95 -5.54 -7.32
CA LEU A 83 -14.40 -5.77 -7.28
C LEU A 83 -15.01 -5.79 -8.68
N ASP A 84 -14.61 -4.86 -9.55
CA ASP A 84 -15.06 -4.77 -10.93
C ASP A 84 -14.72 -6.04 -11.73
N ASP A 85 -13.56 -6.64 -11.44
CA ASP A 85 -13.13 -7.89 -12.07
C ASP A 85 -13.96 -9.11 -11.59
N LEU A 86 -14.47 -9.05 -10.35
CA LEU A 86 -15.20 -10.16 -9.73
C LEU A 86 -16.71 -10.13 -10.04
N VAL A 87 -17.32 -8.95 -10.04
CA VAL A 87 -18.79 -8.80 -10.17
C VAL A 87 -19.23 -7.96 -11.37
N GLY A 88 -18.27 -7.36 -12.10
CA GLY A 88 -18.55 -6.44 -13.19
C GLY A 88 -19.06 -5.07 -12.68
N GLN A 89 -19.56 -4.24 -13.61
CA GLN A 89 -20.18 -2.98 -13.23
C GLN A 89 -21.54 -3.22 -12.57
N VAL A 90 -21.69 -2.73 -11.34
CA VAL A 90 -22.92 -2.86 -10.55
C VAL A 90 -23.46 -1.46 -10.28
N ASP A 91 -24.69 -1.19 -10.72
CA ASP A 91 -25.39 0.09 -10.52
C ASP A 91 -26.07 0.19 -9.14
N GLU A 92 -26.08 -0.90 -8.38
CA GLU A 92 -26.70 -0.98 -7.06
C GLU A 92 -25.67 -0.93 -5.92
N SER A 93 -26.14 -0.57 -4.71
CA SER A 93 -25.30 -0.66 -3.51
C SER A 93 -25.06 -2.12 -3.14
N ILE A 94 -23.79 -2.49 -2.99
CA ILE A 94 -23.38 -3.83 -2.59
C ILE A 94 -22.72 -3.81 -1.22
N VAL A 95 -22.83 -4.93 -0.51
CA VAL A 95 -22.13 -5.19 0.74
C VAL A 95 -21.04 -6.21 0.47
N VAL A 96 -19.78 -5.87 0.77
CA VAL A 96 -18.65 -6.77 0.60
C VAL A 96 -18.21 -7.28 1.96
N GLU A 97 -18.39 -8.58 2.19
CA GLU A 97 -17.87 -9.26 3.38
C GLU A 97 -16.43 -9.73 3.09
N THR A 98 -15.49 -9.32 3.93
CA THR A 98 -14.07 -9.66 3.79
C THR A 98 -13.61 -10.67 4.82
N THR A 99 -12.43 -11.27 4.59
CA THR A 99 -11.77 -12.18 5.53
C THR A 99 -10.90 -11.44 6.57
N ILE A 100 -10.86 -10.11 6.54
CA ILE A 100 -10.04 -9.30 7.45
C ILE A 100 -10.52 -9.49 8.90
N ASP A 101 -9.56 -9.78 9.78
CA ASP A 101 -9.78 -9.82 11.23
C ASP A 101 -9.41 -8.44 11.81
N PRO A 102 -10.35 -7.70 12.41
CA PRO A 102 -10.08 -6.35 12.93
C PRO A 102 -9.00 -6.31 14.02
N LYS A 103 -8.85 -7.37 14.81
CA LYS A 103 -7.81 -7.45 15.84
C LYS A 103 -6.44 -7.66 15.22
N LEU A 104 -6.32 -8.61 14.30
CA LEU A 104 -5.07 -8.83 13.54
C LEU A 104 -4.68 -7.61 12.73
N GLN A 105 -5.65 -6.92 12.11
CA GLN A 105 -5.40 -5.67 11.39
C GLN A 105 -4.80 -4.61 12.32
N SER A 106 -5.39 -4.40 13.50
CA SER A 106 -4.87 -3.45 14.48
C SER A 106 -3.47 -3.80 14.98
N PHE A 107 -3.18 -5.08 15.22
CA PHE A 107 -1.83 -5.53 15.59
C PHE A 107 -0.82 -5.32 14.46
N ALA A 108 -1.21 -5.60 13.22
CA ALA A 108 -0.35 -5.41 12.05
C ALA A 108 -0.02 -3.91 11.84
N GLU A 109 -0.99 -3.03 12.02
CA GLU A 109 -0.80 -1.58 11.98
C GLU A 109 0.18 -1.11 13.06
N GLY A 110 -0.03 -1.52 14.30
CA GLY A 110 0.87 -1.21 15.41
C GLY A 110 2.29 -1.71 15.15
N ALA A 111 2.45 -2.95 14.69
CA ALA A 111 3.76 -3.53 14.40
C ALA A 111 4.55 -2.74 13.34
N ILE A 112 3.90 -2.30 12.25
CA ILE A 112 4.55 -1.47 11.22
C ILE A 112 4.93 -0.11 11.77
N ILE A 113 4.06 0.54 12.54
CA ILE A 113 4.32 1.85 13.14
C ILE A 113 5.50 1.77 14.12
N ASP A 114 5.48 0.80 15.02
CA ASP A 114 6.49 0.63 16.08
C ASP A 114 7.87 0.28 15.49
N GLU A 115 7.92 -0.64 14.51
CA GLU A 115 9.17 -1.00 13.84
C GLU A 115 9.76 0.19 13.07
N LEU A 116 8.94 0.95 12.36
CA LEU A 116 9.42 2.13 11.66
C LEU A 116 9.85 3.25 12.63
N ALA A 117 9.13 3.45 13.75
CA ALA A 117 9.52 4.40 14.78
C ALA A 117 10.89 4.05 15.39
N ALA A 118 11.14 2.77 15.64
CA ALA A 118 12.39 2.30 16.25
C ALA A 118 13.57 2.26 15.28
N LYS A 119 13.33 1.99 14.00
CA LYS A 119 14.40 1.57 13.05
C LYS A 119 14.58 2.48 11.84
N SER A 120 13.64 3.38 11.55
CA SER A 120 13.62 4.16 10.30
C SER A 120 14.91 4.97 10.09
N VAL A 121 15.39 5.66 11.12
CA VAL A 121 16.61 6.49 11.03
C VAL A 121 17.84 5.61 10.84
N ARG A 122 17.99 4.54 11.65
CA ARG A 122 19.15 3.66 11.60
C ARG A 122 19.33 2.96 10.26
N PHE A 123 18.23 2.54 9.63
CA PHE A 123 18.23 1.76 8.40
C PHE A 123 17.82 2.56 7.16
N ASN A 124 17.58 3.87 7.32
CA ASN A 124 17.07 4.74 6.25
C ASN A 124 15.82 4.16 5.57
N VAL A 125 14.85 3.68 6.36
CA VAL A 125 13.60 3.08 5.91
C VAL A 125 12.44 3.95 6.36
N THR A 126 11.61 4.39 5.44
CA THR A 126 10.48 5.30 5.73
C THR A 126 9.11 4.62 5.66
N GLN A 127 9.02 3.47 5.00
CA GLN A 127 7.78 2.76 4.75
C GLN A 127 7.98 1.26 4.94
N GLY A 128 6.89 0.57 5.28
CA GLY A 128 6.82 -0.88 5.37
C GLY A 128 5.45 -1.37 4.96
N ALA A 129 5.34 -2.65 4.62
CA ALA A 129 4.07 -3.31 4.31
C ALA A 129 4.03 -4.66 5.00
N LEU A 130 2.82 -5.14 5.29
CA LEU A 130 2.58 -6.45 5.92
C LEU A 130 1.32 -7.06 5.33
N VAL A 131 1.39 -8.36 5.05
CA VAL A 131 0.21 -9.18 4.76
C VAL A 131 0.25 -10.39 5.69
N ALA A 132 -0.85 -10.65 6.38
CA ALA A 132 -1.07 -11.87 7.15
C ALA A 132 -2.23 -12.65 6.52
N MET A 133 -2.00 -13.93 6.27
CA MET A 133 -3.01 -14.80 5.67
C MET A 133 -2.99 -16.19 6.32
N THR A 134 -4.10 -16.88 6.18
CA THR A 134 -4.21 -18.30 6.55
C THR A 134 -3.58 -19.17 5.47
N PRO A 135 -3.26 -20.46 5.76
CA PRO A 135 -2.64 -21.37 4.78
C PRO A 135 -3.51 -21.61 3.53
N ASP A 136 -4.81 -21.43 3.62
CA ASP A 136 -5.76 -21.51 2.50
C ASP A 136 -5.85 -20.22 1.69
N GLY A 137 -5.06 -19.18 2.04
CA GLY A 137 -4.92 -17.94 1.29
C GLY A 137 -5.85 -16.80 1.72
N ALA A 138 -6.70 -16.98 2.75
CA ALA A 138 -7.57 -15.90 3.22
C ALA A 138 -6.74 -14.80 3.90
N VAL A 139 -6.78 -13.57 3.38
CA VAL A 139 -6.08 -12.41 3.93
C VAL A 139 -6.78 -11.94 5.20
N ARG A 140 -6.06 -11.99 6.33
CA ARG A 140 -6.56 -11.65 7.67
C ARG A 140 -6.15 -10.24 8.11
N ALA A 141 -5.02 -9.74 7.61
CA ALA A 141 -4.60 -8.36 7.80
C ALA A 141 -3.74 -7.89 6.61
N MET A 142 -3.86 -6.61 6.26
CA MET A 142 -3.06 -5.99 5.21
C MET A 142 -2.73 -4.55 5.59
N VAL A 143 -1.45 -4.21 5.59
CA VAL A 143 -0.92 -2.87 5.83
C VAL A 143 -0.07 -2.47 4.64
N GLY A 144 -0.50 -1.49 3.86
CA GLY A 144 0.19 -1.03 2.65
C GLY A 144 1.21 0.11 2.86
N GLY A 145 1.32 0.62 4.09
CA GLY A 145 2.22 1.73 4.42
C GLY A 145 2.06 2.19 5.87
N ARG A 146 2.95 3.08 6.30
CA ARG A 146 2.95 3.61 7.67
C ARG A 146 1.69 4.42 8.00
N ASN A 147 1.23 5.21 7.05
CA ASN A 147 0.09 6.10 7.24
C ASN A 147 -0.62 6.31 5.89
N TYR A 148 -1.87 5.89 5.81
CA TYR A 148 -2.67 6.01 4.59
C TYR A 148 -2.92 7.47 4.18
N ALA A 149 -3.12 8.38 5.15
CA ALA A 149 -3.33 9.79 4.87
C ALA A 149 -2.10 10.47 4.24
N GLU A 150 -0.89 10.00 4.57
CA GLU A 150 0.36 10.49 3.98
C GLU A 150 0.64 9.87 2.61
N SER A 151 0.32 8.59 2.44
CA SER A 151 0.56 7.85 1.20
C SER A 151 -0.47 6.76 1.00
N GLN A 152 -1.30 6.90 -0.04
CA GLN A 152 -2.31 5.92 -0.44
C GLN A 152 -1.74 4.77 -1.28
N PHE A 153 -0.45 4.85 -1.65
CA PHE A 153 0.20 3.80 -2.41
C PHE A 153 0.28 2.50 -1.59
N ASN A 154 -0.48 1.50 -2.00
CA ASN A 154 -0.55 0.20 -1.32
C ASN A 154 0.68 -0.65 -1.67
N ARG A 155 1.68 -0.64 -0.79
CA ARG A 155 2.94 -1.37 -1.01
C ARG A 155 2.79 -2.88 -0.86
N ALA A 156 1.72 -3.34 -0.22
CA ALA A 156 1.47 -4.77 -0.07
C ALA A 156 1.12 -5.45 -1.40
N VAL A 157 0.44 -4.73 -2.30
CA VAL A 157 -0.05 -5.29 -3.58
C VAL A 157 0.59 -4.65 -4.81
N THR A 158 1.01 -3.37 -4.73
CA THR A 158 1.45 -2.61 -5.91
C THR A 158 2.98 -2.47 -5.99
N ALA A 159 3.70 -2.48 -4.86
CA ALA A 159 5.14 -2.25 -4.87
C ALA A 159 5.89 -3.45 -5.45
N LYS A 160 6.69 -3.18 -6.48
CA LYS A 160 7.63 -4.15 -7.05
C LYS A 160 8.99 -3.98 -6.38
N ARG A 161 9.38 -4.96 -5.58
CA ARG A 161 10.65 -4.98 -4.86
C ARG A 161 11.36 -6.31 -5.07
N GLN A 162 12.69 -6.26 -5.01
CA GLN A 162 13.52 -7.45 -5.05
C GLN A 162 13.25 -8.30 -3.80
N PRO A 163 12.89 -9.58 -3.93
CA PRO A 163 12.51 -10.43 -2.79
C PRO A 163 13.71 -10.83 -1.92
N GLY A 164 14.94 -10.76 -2.46
CA GLY A 164 16.12 -11.24 -1.78
C GLY A 164 15.98 -12.72 -1.40
N SER A 165 16.59 -13.10 -0.22
CA SER A 165 16.53 -14.50 0.25
C SER A 165 15.12 -15.01 0.54
N ALA A 166 14.10 -14.17 0.58
CA ALA A 166 12.72 -14.61 0.67
C ALA A 166 12.25 -15.43 -0.56
N PHE A 167 13.02 -15.37 -1.67
CA PHE A 167 12.76 -16.18 -2.86
C PHE A 167 13.29 -17.61 -2.73
N LYS A 168 14.24 -17.88 -1.84
CA LYS A 168 14.87 -19.22 -1.69
C LYS A 168 13.89 -20.36 -1.43
N PRO A 169 12.81 -20.23 -0.64
CA PRO A 169 11.82 -21.29 -0.49
C PRO A 169 11.31 -21.83 -1.82
N PHE A 170 11.12 -20.98 -2.83
CA PHE A 170 10.67 -21.42 -4.17
C PHE A 170 11.76 -22.18 -4.92
N VAL A 171 13.03 -21.80 -4.76
CA VAL A 171 14.17 -22.54 -5.32
C VAL A 171 14.26 -23.94 -4.70
N TYR A 172 14.16 -24.03 -3.38
CA TYR A 172 14.19 -25.31 -2.67
C TYR A 172 12.95 -26.16 -2.95
N LEU A 173 11.78 -25.54 -3.11
CA LEU A 173 10.57 -26.25 -3.55
C LEU A 173 10.78 -26.93 -4.90
N THR A 174 11.33 -26.21 -5.87
CA THR A 174 11.67 -26.77 -7.19
C THR A 174 12.65 -27.94 -7.07
N ALA A 175 13.63 -27.85 -6.18
CA ALA A 175 14.56 -28.93 -5.92
C ALA A 175 13.87 -30.18 -5.33
N VAL A 176 12.91 -29.99 -4.42
CA VAL A 176 12.11 -31.09 -3.85
C VAL A 176 11.19 -31.69 -4.90
N GLU A 177 10.56 -30.91 -5.75
CA GLU A 177 9.74 -31.38 -6.87
C GLU A 177 10.59 -32.21 -7.88
N ALA A 178 11.87 -31.84 -8.02
CA ALA A 178 12.83 -32.62 -8.83
C ALA A 178 13.35 -33.91 -8.13
N GLY A 179 12.81 -34.25 -6.95
CA GLY A 179 13.13 -35.49 -6.22
C GLY A 179 14.26 -35.35 -5.19
N LEU A 180 14.76 -34.13 -4.92
CA LEU A 180 15.71 -33.95 -3.82
C LEU A 180 14.96 -33.95 -2.48
N THR A 181 15.67 -34.32 -1.42
CA THR A 181 15.12 -34.36 -0.06
C THR A 181 15.80 -33.29 0.82
N PRO A 182 15.23 -32.93 1.95
CA PRO A 182 15.86 -32.00 2.90
C PRO A 182 17.26 -32.46 3.36
N GLU A 183 17.52 -33.76 3.35
CA GLU A 183 18.79 -34.39 3.74
C GLU A 183 19.80 -34.50 2.58
N THR A 184 19.39 -34.15 1.35
CA THR A 184 20.29 -34.15 0.20
C THR A 184 21.47 -33.22 0.43
N ILE A 185 22.68 -33.74 0.25
CA ILE A 185 23.92 -32.99 0.46
C ILE A 185 24.28 -32.21 -0.79
N ARG A 186 24.70 -30.96 -0.61
CA ARG A 186 25.28 -30.07 -1.62
C ARG A 186 26.54 -29.41 -1.07
N LEU A 187 27.43 -29.04 -1.99
CA LEU A 187 28.69 -28.37 -1.63
C LEU A 187 28.50 -26.88 -1.59
N ASP A 188 28.70 -26.27 -0.42
CA ASP A 188 28.83 -24.83 -0.22
C ASP A 188 30.30 -24.43 -0.39
N ALA A 189 30.64 -23.91 -1.55
CA ALA A 189 32.00 -23.53 -1.94
C ALA A 189 31.97 -22.37 -2.93
N PRO A 190 33.10 -21.69 -3.17
CA PRO A 190 33.19 -20.71 -4.25
C PRO A 190 32.73 -21.27 -5.59
N LEU A 191 31.89 -20.52 -6.29
CA LEU A 191 31.22 -20.95 -7.51
C LEU A 191 31.42 -19.90 -8.59
N ASP A 192 31.69 -20.32 -9.81
CA ASP A 192 31.73 -19.45 -11.01
C ASP A 192 30.82 -20.06 -12.10
N ILE A 193 29.77 -19.35 -12.41
CA ILE A 193 28.82 -19.73 -13.46
C ILE A 193 28.92 -18.69 -14.60
N LYS A 194 29.77 -18.98 -15.57
CA LYS A 194 29.97 -18.07 -16.73
C LYS A 194 30.30 -16.63 -16.33
N GLY A 195 31.15 -16.45 -15.31
CA GLY A 195 31.55 -15.15 -14.79
C GLY A 195 30.69 -14.60 -13.65
N TRP A 196 29.54 -15.20 -13.38
CA TRP A 196 28.75 -14.89 -12.20
C TRP A 196 29.27 -15.69 -11.00
N ARG A 197 29.68 -14.95 -9.93
CA ARG A 197 30.30 -15.53 -8.73
C ARG A 197 29.47 -15.15 -7.51
N PRO A 198 28.43 -15.92 -7.18
CA PRO A 198 27.66 -15.69 -5.98
C PRO A 198 28.52 -15.96 -4.73
N GLU A 199 28.35 -15.14 -3.71
CA GLU A 199 29.00 -15.29 -2.41
C GLU A 199 27.95 -15.38 -1.30
N ASN A 200 28.26 -16.12 -0.24
CA ASN A 200 27.46 -16.07 0.97
C ASN A 200 27.59 -14.72 1.66
N TYR A 201 26.57 -14.30 2.40
CA TYR A 201 26.55 -12.99 3.08
C TYR A 201 27.72 -12.80 4.05
N THR A 202 28.16 -13.91 4.70
CA THR A 202 29.30 -13.90 5.63
C THR A 202 30.65 -14.01 4.93
N HIS A 203 30.69 -14.23 3.62
CA HIS A 203 31.89 -14.58 2.85
C HIS A 203 32.60 -15.87 3.31
N GLU A 204 31.87 -16.73 4.03
CA GLU A 204 32.35 -18.01 4.52
C GLU A 204 31.67 -19.16 3.75
N TYR A 205 32.36 -20.30 3.68
CA TYR A 205 31.88 -21.52 3.04
C TYR A 205 31.97 -22.69 4.01
N PHE A 206 30.94 -23.51 4.03
CA PHE A 206 30.76 -24.55 5.03
C PHE A 206 30.99 -25.98 4.47
N GLY A 207 31.37 -26.11 3.18
CA GLY A 207 31.61 -27.41 2.56
C GLY A 207 30.33 -28.18 2.33
N SER A 208 30.35 -29.48 2.67
CA SER A 208 29.17 -30.34 2.48
C SER A 208 28.08 -30.04 3.51
N VAL A 209 26.93 -29.56 3.03
CA VAL A 209 25.76 -29.21 3.87
C VAL A 209 24.51 -29.90 3.31
N THR A 210 23.52 -30.14 4.17
CA THR A 210 22.20 -30.57 3.73
C THR A 210 21.39 -29.43 3.17
N LEU A 211 20.36 -29.67 2.37
CA LEU A 211 19.43 -28.62 1.89
C LEU A 211 18.75 -27.92 3.07
N THR A 212 18.41 -28.65 4.14
CA THR A 212 17.89 -28.05 5.39
C THR A 212 18.85 -27.02 5.96
N GLN A 213 20.13 -27.38 6.13
CA GLN A 213 21.15 -26.47 6.64
C GLN A 213 21.36 -25.27 5.72
N ALA A 214 21.43 -25.52 4.41
CA ALA A 214 21.65 -24.48 3.42
C ALA A 214 20.51 -23.45 3.39
N LEU A 215 19.25 -23.89 3.51
CA LEU A 215 18.10 -23.00 3.61
C LEU A 215 18.09 -22.24 4.94
N ALA A 216 18.32 -22.91 6.07
CA ALA A 216 18.35 -22.31 7.40
C ALA A 216 19.43 -21.22 7.53
N MET A 217 20.62 -21.46 6.94
CA MET A 217 21.73 -20.52 6.91
C MET A 217 21.63 -19.52 5.76
N SER A 218 20.66 -19.68 4.89
CA SER A 218 20.44 -18.82 3.71
C SER A 218 21.68 -18.74 2.80
N LEU A 219 22.33 -19.88 2.54
CA LEU A 219 23.52 -19.93 1.68
C LEU A 219 23.17 -19.61 0.23
N ASN A 220 23.94 -18.72 -0.38
CA ASN A 220 23.70 -18.25 -1.76
C ASN A 220 24.30 -19.20 -2.81
N THR A 221 25.35 -19.92 -2.46
CA THR A 221 26.07 -20.82 -3.36
C THR A 221 25.39 -22.16 -3.53
N VAL A 222 24.44 -22.50 -2.64
CA VAL A 222 23.67 -23.73 -2.68
C VAL A 222 22.29 -23.55 -3.31
N ALA A 223 21.73 -22.32 -3.25
CA ALA A 223 20.39 -21.98 -3.74
C ALA A 223 20.27 -21.81 -5.25
#